data_ef66f2088af5ee54c168659debaeb9ad
#
_entry.id   ef66f2088af5ee54c168659debaeb9ad
#
_cell.length_a   1.000
_cell.length_b   1.000
_cell.length_c   1.000
_cell.angle_alpha   90.00
_cell.angle_beta   90.00
_cell.angle_gamma   90.00
#
_symmetry.space_group_name_H-M   'P 1'
#
loop_
_entity.id
_entity.type
_entity.pdbx_description
1 polymer ?
#
loop_
_entity_poly.entity_id
_entity_poly.type
_entity_poly.pdbx_seq_one_letter_code
_entity_poly.pdbx_strand_id
1 'polypeptide(L)'
;MITLEDNKKWFKDAKMGMMIHWGLYSLLAGEYRGQRMGDMIGEWAQSYFRIPKEEYARLTEAFNPIYFDADEWVSLAKDAGMNYMVVTSKHHDGFCMFKSEVDSYNVVDTTPFGRDVIGELADACRKHGMKFGLYYSQELDWHEPNGGGYLPRHLNVCDTHWTNNWDFPNDTEKNFEECFRKKTIPQVRELLTKYGEICLIWFDTPHRITPEQSRELYDLVKSLQPNCLINSRIGNGLGDYTSMGDNEIPDEYMADVLVESPTTLNHTWGFKYYDDDWKDAEKVLRIKKHLNERGVNYLLNVGPDSLGRFPVPAMEILREVGQKCQNALNC
;
A
#
# COMPACT_ATOMS: atom_id res chain seq x y z
N MET A 1 18.99 -19.43 10.17
CA MET A 1 18.56 -18.41 9.21
C MET A 1 17.17 -18.82 8.73
N ILE A 2 16.20 -17.89 8.72
CA ILE A 2 14.87 -18.11 8.15
C ILE A 2 15.04 -18.34 6.64
N THR A 3 14.37 -19.31 6.07
CA THR A 3 14.38 -19.61 4.64
C THR A 3 13.15 -19.02 3.93
N LEU A 4 13.14 -19.00 2.60
CA LEU A 4 11.97 -18.61 1.81
C LEU A 4 10.76 -19.52 2.13
N GLU A 5 10.99 -20.83 2.27
CA GLU A 5 9.93 -21.79 2.61
C GLU A 5 9.38 -21.57 4.03
N ASP A 6 10.24 -21.18 5.00
CA ASP A 6 9.77 -20.80 6.34
C ASP A 6 8.87 -19.56 6.26
N ASN A 7 9.22 -18.57 5.41
CA ASN A 7 8.42 -17.37 5.25
C ASN A 7 7.11 -17.62 4.49
N LYS A 8 7.13 -18.52 3.50
CA LYS A 8 5.89 -18.98 2.84
C LYS A 8 4.96 -19.69 3.81
N LYS A 9 5.51 -20.59 4.64
CA LYS A 9 4.75 -21.25 5.69
C LYS A 9 4.17 -20.25 6.69
N TRP A 10 4.99 -19.32 7.16
CA TRP A 10 4.52 -18.25 8.03
C TRP A 10 3.38 -17.47 7.36
N PHE A 11 3.52 -17.06 6.09
CA PHE A 11 2.48 -16.31 5.37
C PHE A 11 1.17 -17.10 5.27
N LYS A 12 1.24 -18.40 4.98
CA LYS A 12 0.06 -19.29 4.98
C LYS A 12 -0.68 -19.29 6.33
N ASP A 13 0.08 -19.17 7.43
CA ASP A 13 -0.46 -19.19 8.80
C ASP A 13 -0.77 -17.80 9.34
N ALA A 14 -0.43 -16.73 8.63
CA ALA A 14 -0.57 -15.34 9.09
C ALA A 14 -2.03 -14.89 9.24
N LYS A 15 -2.94 -15.40 8.42
CA LYS A 15 -4.40 -15.24 8.49
C LYS A 15 -4.92 -13.81 8.28
N MET A 16 -4.33 -12.80 8.95
CA MET A 16 -4.79 -11.42 8.88
C MET A 16 -3.61 -10.45 8.99
N GLY A 17 -3.63 -9.43 8.16
CA GLY A 17 -2.70 -8.30 8.18
C GLY A 17 -3.41 -6.96 8.12
N MET A 18 -2.70 -5.90 8.48
CA MET A 18 -3.13 -4.51 8.29
C MET A 18 -2.44 -3.94 7.06
N MET A 19 -3.23 -3.33 6.17
CA MET A 19 -2.69 -2.48 5.11
C MET A 19 -2.93 -1.02 5.48
N ILE A 20 -1.98 -0.14 5.17
CA ILE A 20 -2.09 1.28 5.45
C ILE A 20 -1.82 2.06 4.16
N HIS A 21 -2.84 2.77 3.67
CA HIS A 21 -2.69 3.75 2.61
C HIS A 21 -2.60 5.14 3.22
N TRP A 22 -1.40 5.72 3.19
CA TRP A 22 -1.16 7.03 3.77
C TRP A 22 -0.13 7.83 2.97
N GLY A 23 -0.41 9.12 2.78
CA GLY A 23 0.40 10.04 2.00
C GLY A 23 -0.24 11.43 1.93
N LEU A 24 0.24 12.25 1.00
CA LEU A 24 -0.23 13.63 0.82
C LEU A 24 -1.74 13.72 0.53
N TYR A 25 -2.32 12.71 -0.12
CA TYR A 25 -3.75 12.64 -0.40
C TYR A 25 -4.62 12.68 0.86
N SER A 26 -4.08 12.34 2.03
CA SER A 26 -4.81 12.47 3.31
C SER A 26 -5.09 13.92 3.70
N LEU A 27 -4.30 14.90 3.20
CA LEU A 27 -4.58 16.33 3.38
C LEU A 27 -5.81 16.77 2.59
N LEU A 28 -6.00 16.22 1.39
CA LEU A 28 -7.18 16.49 0.57
C LEU A 28 -8.42 15.79 1.13
N ALA A 29 -8.24 14.65 1.79
CA ALA A 29 -9.29 13.90 2.45
C ALA A 29 -10.54 13.68 1.57
N GLY A 30 -10.33 13.47 0.26
CA GLY A 30 -11.39 13.25 -0.74
C GLY A 30 -12.03 14.51 -1.29
N GLU A 31 -11.54 15.72 -0.97
CA GLU A 31 -12.08 16.98 -1.46
C GLU A 31 -10.97 17.89 -2.00
N TYR A 32 -11.27 18.61 -3.08
CA TYR A 32 -10.39 19.63 -3.64
C TYR A 32 -11.19 20.81 -4.17
N ARG A 33 -10.84 22.05 -3.76
CA ARG A 33 -11.54 23.30 -4.13
C ARG A 33 -13.06 23.25 -3.97
N GLY A 34 -13.54 22.61 -2.88
CA GLY A 34 -14.96 22.48 -2.57
C GLY A 34 -15.70 21.41 -3.38
N GLN A 35 -15.00 20.57 -4.13
CA GLN A 35 -15.57 19.45 -4.88
C GLN A 35 -15.15 18.12 -4.24
N ARG A 36 -16.13 17.26 -3.96
CA ARG A 36 -15.90 15.91 -3.44
C ARG A 36 -15.69 14.91 -4.57
N MET A 37 -14.91 13.87 -4.30
CA MET A 37 -14.60 12.80 -5.26
C MET A 37 -15.79 11.85 -5.54
N GLY A 38 -16.89 11.96 -4.81
CA GLY A 38 -17.97 10.97 -4.91
C GLY A 38 -17.48 9.58 -4.47
N ASP A 39 -17.76 8.56 -5.30
CA ASP A 39 -17.40 7.16 -5.01
C ASP A 39 -15.93 6.83 -5.26
N MET A 40 -15.14 7.75 -5.83
CA MET A 40 -13.72 7.52 -6.09
C MET A 40 -12.93 7.41 -4.78
N ILE A 41 -11.90 6.57 -4.78
CA ILE A 41 -11.04 6.30 -3.62
C ILE A 41 -10.06 7.46 -3.36
N GLY A 42 -9.82 7.75 -2.07
CA GLY A 42 -9.18 9.00 -1.62
C GLY A 42 -7.74 9.21 -2.10
N GLU A 43 -6.96 8.14 -2.21
CA GLU A 43 -5.56 8.18 -2.66
C GLU A 43 -5.41 8.52 -4.15
N TRP A 44 -6.49 8.49 -4.92
CA TRP A 44 -6.53 8.90 -6.32
C TRP A 44 -6.87 10.38 -6.53
N ALA A 45 -6.92 11.18 -5.48
CA ALA A 45 -7.36 12.60 -5.54
C ALA A 45 -6.57 13.42 -6.56
N GLN A 46 -5.25 13.27 -6.67
CA GLN A 46 -4.45 14.00 -7.66
C GLN A 46 -4.93 13.73 -9.08
N SER A 47 -5.10 12.48 -9.44
CA SER A 47 -5.55 12.07 -10.77
C SER A 47 -7.01 12.43 -11.03
N TYR A 48 -7.88 12.18 -10.06
CA TYR A 48 -9.31 12.48 -10.19
C TYR A 48 -9.58 13.96 -10.50
N PHE A 49 -8.93 14.85 -9.75
CA PHE A 49 -9.06 16.30 -9.95
C PHE A 49 -8.06 16.85 -10.97
N ARG A 50 -7.17 16.02 -11.51
CA ARG A 50 -6.08 16.42 -12.41
C ARG A 50 -5.26 17.58 -11.84
N ILE A 51 -4.89 17.46 -10.56
CA ILE A 51 -4.13 18.49 -9.88
C ILE A 51 -2.72 18.51 -10.47
N PRO A 52 -2.27 19.67 -11.02
CA PRO A 52 -0.92 19.81 -11.55
C PRO A 52 0.13 19.38 -10.51
N LYS A 53 1.21 18.74 -10.96
CA LYS A 53 2.23 18.19 -10.05
C LYS A 53 2.85 19.25 -9.14
N GLU A 54 3.09 20.46 -9.65
CA GLU A 54 3.62 21.57 -8.87
C GLU A 54 2.65 22.02 -7.78
N GLU A 55 1.35 22.01 -8.07
CA GLU A 55 0.31 22.36 -7.09
C GLU A 55 0.15 21.25 -6.06
N TYR A 56 0.12 19.99 -6.49
CA TYR A 56 0.03 18.84 -5.59
C TYR A 56 1.26 18.73 -4.69
N ALA A 57 2.45 18.95 -5.22
CA ALA A 57 3.70 18.94 -4.46
C ALA A 57 3.72 19.97 -3.32
N ARG A 58 3.00 21.10 -3.44
CA ARG A 58 2.87 22.08 -2.36
C ARG A 58 2.14 21.55 -1.12
N LEU A 59 1.41 20.44 -1.23
CA LEU A 59 0.84 19.78 -0.05
C LEU A 59 1.92 19.34 0.95
N THR A 60 3.15 19.11 0.49
CA THR A 60 4.29 18.82 1.38
C THR A 60 4.51 19.90 2.43
N GLU A 61 4.27 21.20 2.09
CA GLU A 61 4.42 22.33 3.00
C GLU A 61 3.46 22.25 4.22
N ALA A 62 2.32 21.56 4.04
CA ALA A 62 1.29 21.40 5.07
C ALA A 62 1.30 20.01 5.74
N PHE A 63 2.07 19.06 5.20
CA PHE A 63 2.11 17.69 5.74
C PHE A 63 2.96 17.61 7.01
N ASN A 64 2.27 17.75 8.14
CA ASN A 64 2.90 17.69 9.47
C ASN A 64 2.06 16.83 10.43
N PRO A 65 2.13 15.50 10.33
CA PRO A 65 1.32 14.58 11.11
C PRO A 65 1.82 14.46 12.56
N ILE A 66 1.52 15.47 13.37
CA ILE A 66 2.02 15.61 14.75
C ILE A 66 1.56 14.53 15.74
N TYR A 67 0.52 13.76 15.36
CA TYR A 67 -0.01 12.65 16.16
C TYR A 67 0.41 11.28 15.65
N PHE A 68 1.29 11.21 14.64
CA PHE A 68 1.81 9.94 14.18
C PHE A 68 2.67 9.28 15.27
N ASP A 69 2.26 8.10 15.68
CA ASP A 69 2.97 7.23 16.60
C ASP A 69 2.99 5.80 16.07
N ALA A 70 4.18 5.35 15.66
CA ALA A 70 4.36 4.04 15.06
C ALA A 70 4.08 2.89 16.05
N ASP A 71 4.41 3.08 17.33
CA ASP A 71 4.14 2.09 18.39
C ASP A 71 2.62 1.92 18.61
N GLU A 72 1.86 3.02 18.63
CA GLU A 72 0.40 2.97 18.75
C GLU A 72 -0.24 2.25 17.57
N TRP A 73 0.23 2.52 16.34
CA TRP A 73 -0.31 1.88 15.13
C TRP A 73 -0.06 0.37 15.15
N VAL A 74 1.16 -0.04 15.46
CA VAL A 74 1.53 -1.46 15.51
C VAL A 74 0.83 -2.18 16.66
N SER A 75 0.71 -1.54 17.83
CA SER A 75 0.00 -2.10 18.97
C SER A 75 -1.48 -2.34 18.65
N LEU A 76 -2.16 -1.37 18.02
CA LEU A 76 -3.56 -1.51 17.63
C LEU A 76 -3.76 -2.67 16.64
N ALA A 77 -2.87 -2.79 15.63
CA ALA A 77 -2.92 -3.90 14.68
C ALA A 77 -2.75 -5.25 15.38
N LYS A 78 -1.81 -5.33 16.32
CA LYS A 78 -1.54 -6.53 17.10
C LYS A 78 -2.71 -6.92 18.01
N ASP A 79 -3.29 -5.94 18.69
CA ASP A 79 -4.45 -6.11 19.55
C ASP A 79 -5.68 -6.58 18.75
N ALA A 80 -5.80 -6.17 17.50
CA ALA A 80 -6.82 -6.66 16.55
C ALA A 80 -6.56 -8.08 16.02
N GLY A 81 -5.46 -8.73 16.43
CA GLY A 81 -5.11 -10.09 15.99
C GLY A 81 -4.47 -10.16 14.61
N MET A 82 -3.84 -9.09 14.16
CA MET A 82 -3.09 -9.04 12.91
C MET A 82 -1.64 -9.45 13.11
N ASN A 83 -1.05 -10.15 12.14
CA ASN A 83 0.28 -10.73 12.23
C ASN A 83 1.32 -10.04 11.34
N TYR A 84 0.89 -9.19 10.43
CA TYR A 84 1.76 -8.39 9.58
C TYR A 84 1.13 -7.05 9.22
N MET A 85 1.97 -6.10 8.83
CA MET A 85 1.58 -4.77 8.40
C MET A 85 2.19 -4.48 7.05
N VAL A 86 1.43 -3.93 6.11
CA VAL A 86 1.88 -3.48 4.79
C VAL A 86 1.58 -1.99 4.65
N VAL A 87 2.60 -1.18 4.37
CA VAL A 87 2.45 0.28 4.34
C VAL A 87 2.86 0.84 2.98
N THR A 88 2.11 1.81 2.47
CA THR A 88 2.48 2.52 1.26
C THR A 88 3.78 3.29 1.46
N SER A 89 4.88 2.77 0.92
CA SER A 89 6.17 3.47 0.89
C SER A 89 6.19 4.55 -0.19
N LYS A 90 5.60 4.28 -1.36
CA LYS A 90 5.31 5.23 -2.43
C LYS A 90 4.03 4.79 -3.15
N HIS A 91 3.03 5.67 -3.20
CA HIS A 91 1.81 5.47 -3.97
C HIS A 91 1.92 6.09 -5.38
N HIS A 92 0.83 6.15 -6.14
CA HIS A 92 0.79 6.62 -7.52
C HIS A 92 1.10 8.12 -7.67
N ASP A 93 0.98 8.91 -6.59
CA ASP A 93 1.35 10.33 -6.57
C ASP A 93 2.87 10.57 -6.55
N GLY A 94 3.66 9.51 -6.48
CA GLY A 94 5.12 9.54 -6.50
C GLY A 94 5.76 9.99 -5.20
N PHE A 95 4.96 10.39 -4.18
CA PHE A 95 5.48 10.85 -2.90
C PHE A 95 6.00 9.69 -2.05
N CYS A 96 7.25 9.81 -1.58
CA CYS A 96 7.89 8.78 -0.77
C CYS A 96 7.67 9.04 0.73
N MET A 97 7.08 8.08 1.44
CA MET A 97 6.92 8.12 2.89
C MET A 97 8.19 7.67 3.65
N PHE A 98 9.31 7.61 2.96
CA PHE A 98 10.63 7.24 3.48
C PHE A 98 11.70 8.20 2.97
N LYS A 99 12.85 8.26 3.65
CA LYS A 99 14.01 9.01 3.16
C LYS A 99 14.61 8.34 1.94
N SER A 100 14.32 8.87 0.77
CA SER A 100 14.93 8.45 -0.50
C SER A 100 16.11 9.35 -0.86
N GLU A 101 17.21 8.74 -1.28
CA GLU A 101 18.36 9.45 -1.87
C GLU A 101 18.21 9.56 -3.39
N VAL A 102 17.25 8.86 -3.96
CA VAL A 102 16.94 8.85 -5.40
C VAL A 102 16.06 10.04 -5.79
N ASP A 103 15.12 10.39 -4.91
CA ASP A 103 14.15 11.45 -5.15
C ASP A 103 13.96 12.30 -3.90
N SER A 104 14.16 13.60 -4.01
CA SER A 104 13.92 14.55 -2.91
C SER A 104 12.44 14.74 -2.61
N TYR A 105 11.51 14.29 -3.46
CA TYR A 105 10.08 14.34 -3.21
C TYR A 105 9.67 13.27 -2.20
N ASN A 106 10.04 13.51 -0.95
CA ASN A 106 9.85 12.57 0.15
C ASN A 106 9.52 13.29 1.46
N VAL A 107 8.95 12.54 2.41
CA VAL A 107 8.44 13.05 3.68
C VAL A 107 9.51 13.70 4.56
N VAL A 108 10.77 13.27 4.44
CA VAL A 108 11.87 13.81 5.27
C VAL A 108 12.37 15.13 4.72
N ASP A 109 12.56 15.24 3.39
CA ASP A 109 13.22 16.38 2.78
C ASP A 109 12.28 17.55 2.50
N THR A 110 10.99 17.27 2.23
CA THR A 110 10.08 18.30 1.71
C THR A 110 8.95 18.70 2.67
N THR A 111 8.86 18.03 3.83
CA THR A 111 7.78 18.35 4.77
C THR A 111 8.32 18.92 6.09
N PRO A 112 7.53 19.75 6.80
CA PRO A 112 7.88 20.19 8.14
C PRO A 112 7.93 19.05 9.17
N PHE A 113 7.32 17.90 8.86
CA PHE A 113 7.38 16.71 9.70
C PHE A 113 8.79 16.13 9.79
N GLY A 114 9.51 16.03 8.67
CA GLY A 114 10.94 15.68 8.61
C GLY A 114 11.34 14.33 9.20
N ARG A 115 10.39 13.39 9.37
CA ARG A 115 10.62 12.06 9.96
C ARG A 115 10.39 10.96 8.93
N ASP A 116 11.18 9.88 9.03
CA ASP A 116 11.06 8.71 8.15
C ASP A 116 10.00 7.73 8.67
N VAL A 117 8.79 7.83 8.12
CA VAL A 117 7.63 7.02 8.52
C VAL A 117 7.91 5.52 8.37
N ILE A 118 8.53 5.12 7.25
CA ILE A 118 8.81 3.71 6.98
C ILE A 118 9.85 3.17 7.97
N GLY A 119 10.86 3.98 8.28
CA GLY A 119 11.88 3.62 9.27
C GLY A 119 11.27 3.41 10.66
N GLU A 120 10.44 4.34 11.11
CA GLU A 120 9.79 4.24 12.43
C GLU A 120 8.83 3.05 12.52
N LEU A 121 8.05 2.78 11.47
CA LEU A 121 7.15 1.62 11.45
C LEU A 121 7.91 0.29 11.39
N ALA A 122 9.02 0.22 10.66
CA ALA A 122 9.88 -0.96 10.65
C ALA A 122 10.45 -1.25 12.04
N ASP A 123 10.89 -0.22 12.76
CA ASP A 123 11.41 -0.35 14.12
C ASP A 123 10.31 -0.76 15.13
N ALA A 124 9.13 -0.14 15.04
CA ALA A 124 7.98 -0.49 15.86
C ALA A 124 7.53 -1.94 15.61
N CYS A 125 7.43 -2.36 14.35
CA CYS A 125 7.09 -3.74 14.00
C CYS A 125 8.09 -4.74 14.60
N ARG A 126 9.39 -4.44 14.51
CA ARG A 126 10.45 -5.27 15.09
C ARG A 126 10.32 -5.35 16.61
N LYS A 127 10.08 -4.22 17.28
CA LYS A 127 9.88 -4.11 18.72
C LYS A 127 8.68 -4.94 19.20
N HIS A 128 7.58 -4.92 18.46
CA HIS A 128 6.36 -5.62 18.81
C HIS A 128 6.28 -7.06 18.26
N GLY A 129 7.30 -7.53 17.53
CA GLY A 129 7.32 -8.86 16.91
C GLY A 129 6.28 -9.04 15.82
N MET A 130 5.93 -7.96 15.11
CA MET A 130 5.05 -7.97 13.93
C MET A 130 5.91 -8.03 12.66
N LYS A 131 5.47 -8.81 11.67
CA LYS A 131 6.15 -8.82 10.37
C LYS A 131 5.82 -7.56 9.60
N PHE A 132 6.84 -6.95 8.98
CA PHE A 132 6.73 -5.69 8.24
C PHE A 132 6.86 -5.91 6.74
N GLY A 133 5.91 -5.39 5.98
CA GLY A 133 5.85 -5.41 4.53
C GLY A 133 5.67 -4.00 3.97
N LEU A 134 6.01 -3.85 2.71
CA LEU A 134 5.99 -2.58 1.98
C LEU A 134 5.09 -2.66 0.76
N TYR A 135 4.28 -1.64 0.54
CA TYR A 135 3.63 -1.38 -0.75
C TYR A 135 4.49 -0.41 -1.56
N TYR A 136 4.63 -0.67 -2.84
CA TYR A 136 5.33 0.21 -3.77
C TYR A 136 4.64 0.23 -5.14
N SER A 137 4.19 1.41 -5.58
CA SER A 137 3.68 1.62 -6.94
C SER A 137 4.85 1.62 -7.92
N GLN A 138 5.03 0.50 -8.62
CA GLN A 138 6.22 0.24 -9.43
C GLN A 138 6.23 0.95 -10.78
N GLU A 139 5.05 1.23 -11.32
CA GLU A 139 4.89 1.79 -12.65
C GLU A 139 4.17 3.13 -12.63
N LEU A 140 3.03 3.20 -11.96
CA LEU A 140 2.23 4.41 -11.93
C LEU A 140 2.86 5.44 -10.99
N ASP A 141 3.23 6.60 -11.55
CA ASP A 141 3.83 7.71 -10.84
C ASP A 141 3.44 9.01 -11.54
N TRP A 142 2.48 9.73 -10.96
CA TRP A 142 1.95 10.95 -11.58
C TRP A 142 2.90 12.14 -11.48
N HIS A 143 3.90 12.08 -10.61
CA HIS A 143 4.91 13.13 -10.45
C HIS A 143 6.06 13.02 -11.46
N GLU A 144 6.26 11.81 -12.00
CA GLU A 144 7.38 11.47 -12.90
C GLU A 144 6.93 11.54 -14.38
N PRO A 145 7.62 12.33 -15.24
CA PRO A 145 7.25 12.44 -16.66
C PRO A 145 7.19 11.10 -17.40
N ASN A 146 8.10 10.22 -17.06
CA ASN A 146 8.23 8.88 -17.66
C ASN A 146 7.59 7.78 -16.79
N GLY A 147 7.03 8.14 -15.63
CA GLY A 147 6.28 7.25 -14.77
C GLY A 147 4.98 6.87 -15.43
N GLY A 148 4.60 5.62 -15.49
CA GLY A 148 3.41 5.05 -16.09
C GLY A 148 2.20 5.95 -16.28
N GLY A 149 1.02 5.42 -16.18
CA GLY A 149 -0.17 6.21 -16.40
C GLY A 149 -0.49 6.39 -17.87
N TYR A 150 -0.03 5.47 -18.70
CA TYR A 150 -0.48 5.33 -20.08
C TYR A 150 -1.88 4.72 -20.09
N LEU A 151 -2.73 5.18 -21.02
CA LEU A 151 -3.99 4.50 -21.28
C LEU A 151 -3.70 3.04 -21.66
N PRO A 152 -4.22 2.06 -20.93
CA PRO A 152 -4.07 0.66 -21.32
C PRO A 152 -4.74 0.47 -22.68
N ARG A 153 -3.97 0.19 -23.72
CA ARG A 153 -4.49 0.02 -25.09
C ARG A 153 -5.53 -1.09 -25.23
N HIS A 154 -5.58 -2.00 -24.27
CA HIS A 154 -6.47 -3.18 -24.26
C HIS A 154 -7.70 -3.01 -23.35
N LEU A 155 -7.73 -1.99 -22.53
CA LEU A 155 -8.92 -1.64 -21.76
C LEU A 155 -9.67 -0.60 -22.57
N ASN A 156 -10.86 -0.94 -23.08
CA ASN A 156 -11.80 0.01 -23.68
C ASN A 156 -12.32 1.03 -22.66
N VAL A 157 -11.48 1.43 -21.73
CA VAL A 157 -11.79 2.36 -20.66
C VAL A 157 -11.17 3.68 -21.06
N CYS A 158 -12.00 4.66 -21.40
CA CYS A 158 -11.61 6.06 -21.48
C CYS A 158 -11.27 6.61 -20.09
N ASP A 159 -10.60 5.81 -19.25
CA ASP A 159 -10.28 6.22 -17.92
C ASP A 159 -8.97 7.00 -17.92
N THR A 160 -9.12 8.32 -17.95
CA THR A 160 -8.00 9.26 -17.88
C THR A 160 -7.30 9.29 -16.53
N HIS A 161 -7.82 8.58 -15.52
CA HIS A 161 -7.24 8.56 -14.17
C HIS A 161 -5.92 7.79 -14.09
N TRP A 162 -5.69 6.85 -15.01
CA TRP A 162 -4.42 6.11 -15.10
C TRP A 162 -3.27 6.91 -15.70
N THR A 163 -3.54 8.07 -16.30
CA THR A 163 -2.52 8.88 -16.97
C THR A 163 -2.10 10.06 -16.11
N ASN A 164 -0.94 10.64 -16.42
CA ASN A 164 -0.51 11.94 -15.94
C ASN A 164 -0.46 12.99 -17.08
N ASN A 165 -1.33 12.81 -18.10
CA ASN A 165 -1.34 13.62 -19.32
C ASN A 165 -1.78 15.06 -19.10
N TRP A 166 -2.35 15.39 -17.94
CA TRP A 166 -2.63 16.78 -17.57
C TRP A 166 -1.36 17.61 -17.33
N ASP A 167 -0.24 16.96 -16.96
CA ASP A 167 1.08 17.59 -16.81
C ASP A 167 2.04 17.21 -17.96
N PHE A 168 1.92 15.99 -18.46
CA PHE A 168 2.81 15.38 -19.46
C PHE A 168 2.00 14.85 -20.65
N PRO A 169 1.49 15.75 -21.52
CA PRO A 169 0.46 15.42 -22.49
C PRO A 169 0.93 14.53 -23.66
N ASN A 170 2.23 14.40 -23.87
CA ASN A 170 2.76 13.66 -25.01
C ASN A 170 3.12 12.22 -24.64
N ASP A 171 2.14 11.31 -24.76
CA ASP A 171 2.33 9.88 -24.47
C ASP A 171 3.41 9.21 -25.32
N THR A 172 3.69 9.74 -26.53
CA THR A 172 4.68 9.15 -27.43
C THR A 172 6.12 9.44 -27.03
N GLU A 173 6.33 10.45 -26.18
CA GLU A 173 7.65 10.83 -25.66
C GLU A 173 7.96 10.16 -24.31
N LYS A 174 6.95 9.55 -23.67
CA LYS A 174 7.16 8.87 -22.41
C LYS A 174 7.94 7.57 -22.61
N ASN A 175 8.93 7.38 -21.75
CA ASN A 175 9.79 6.19 -21.77
C ASN A 175 9.82 5.57 -20.35
N PHE A 176 8.97 4.59 -20.11
CA PHE A 176 8.91 3.91 -18.81
C PHE A 176 10.26 3.27 -18.42
N GLU A 177 11.06 2.80 -19.38
CA GLU A 177 12.40 2.27 -19.07
C GLU A 177 13.28 3.29 -18.35
N GLU A 178 13.18 4.57 -18.66
CA GLU A 178 13.91 5.61 -17.93
C GLU A 178 13.46 5.74 -16.49
N CYS A 179 12.14 5.79 -16.24
CA CYS A 179 11.59 5.82 -14.89
C CYS A 179 12.00 4.55 -14.12
N PHE A 180 11.87 3.39 -14.75
CA PHE A 180 12.23 2.11 -14.17
C PHE A 180 13.69 2.07 -13.72
N ARG A 181 14.64 2.51 -14.56
CA ARG A 181 16.07 2.53 -14.26
C ARG A 181 16.47 3.60 -13.25
N LYS A 182 15.89 4.81 -13.38
CA LYS A 182 16.31 5.97 -12.59
C LYS A 182 15.59 6.08 -11.25
N LYS A 183 14.39 5.50 -11.12
CA LYS A 183 13.56 5.63 -9.91
C LYS A 183 13.14 4.27 -9.33
N THR A 184 12.44 3.43 -10.08
CA THR A 184 11.86 2.19 -9.53
C THR A 184 12.93 1.25 -8.98
N ILE A 185 13.92 0.87 -9.75
CA ILE A 185 14.99 -0.05 -9.33
C ILE A 185 15.81 0.52 -8.16
N PRO A 186 16.31 1.78 -8.21
CA PRO A 186 17.06 2.35 -7.09
C PRO A 186 16.23 2.48 -5.82
N GLN A 187 14.97 2.93 -5.88
CA GLN A 187 14.12 3.08 -4.70
C GLN A 187 13.76 1.73 -4.07
N VAL A 188 13.46 0.70 -4.86
CA VAL A 188 13.22 -0.65 -4.33
C VAL A 188 14.49 -1.19 -3.65
N ARG A 189 15.68 -0.89 -4.19
CA ARG A 189 16.95 -1.21 -3.52
C ARG A 189 17.09 -0.50 -2.18
N GLU A 190 16.76 0.80 -2.11
CA GLU A 190 16.79 1.55 -0.84
C GLU A 190 15.88 0.89 0.20
N LEU A 191 14.63 0.62 -0.17
CA LEU A 191 13.62 0.02 0.71
C LEU A 191 14.05 -1.34 1.27
N LEU A 192 14.72 -2.16 0.44
CA LEU A 192 15.16 -3.51 0.85
C LEU A 192 16.53 -3.54 1.55
N THR A 193 17.22 -2.41 1.65
CA THR A 193 18.53 -2.35 2.30
C THR A 193 18.57 -1.47 3.55
N LYS A 194 17.64 -0.51 3.69
CA LYS A 194 17.66 0.47 4.78
C LYS A 194 16.87 0.04 6.03
N TYR A 195 15.82 -0.76 5.90
CA TYR A 195 14.81 -0.94 6.96
C TYR A 195 14.84 -2.32 7.63
N GLY A 196 15.90 -3.10 7.41
CA GLY A 196 16.02 -4.44 7.97
C GLY A 196 15.20 -5.50 7.21
N GLU A 197 14.73 -6.52 7.91
CA GLU A 197 13.97 -7.62 7.29
C GLU A 197 12.59 -7.15 6.84
N ILE A 198 12.30 -7.30 5.56
CA ILE A 198 11.00 -7.07 4.94
C ILE A 198 10.35 -8.42 4.61
N CYS A 199 9.21 -8.72 5.24
CA CYS A 199 8.56 -10.03 5.06
C CYS A 199 7.94 -10.19 3.67
N LEU A 200 7.43 -9.10 3.11
CA LEU A 200 6.87 -9.08 1.75
C LEU A 200 6.95 -7.67 1.14
N ILE A 201 7.02 -7.62 -0.19
CA ILE A 201 6.82 -6.40 -0.98
C ILE A 201 5.58 -6.55 -1.85
N TRP A 202 4.70 -5.58 -1.74
CA TRP A 202 3.42 -5.49 -2.42
C TRP A 202 3.54 -4.48 -3.57
N PHE A 203 3.80 -4.97 -4.78
CA PHE A 203 3.80 -4.18 -6.00
C PHE A 203 2.38 -3.94 -6.50
N ASP A 204 2.18 -2.91 -7.31
CA ASP A 204 0.85 -2.58 -7.83
C ASP A 204 0.90 -2.01 -9.25
N THR A 205 -0.22 -2.10 -9.98
CA THR A 205 -0.45 -1.50 -11.30
C THR A 205 0.55 -1.90 -12.40
N PRO A 206 0.71 -3.22 -12.70
CA PRO A 206 1.66 -3.70 -13.72
C PRO A 206 1.07 -3.63 -15.14
N HIS A 207 0.95 -2.43 -15.74
CA HIS A 207 0.31 -2.26 -17.05
C HIS A 207 1.28 -2.20 -18.21
N ARG A 208 2.43 -1.55 -18.04
CA ARG A 208 3.45 -1.34 -19.09
C ARG A 208 4.76 -2.07 -18.83
N ILE A 209 4.98 -2.48 -17.60
CA ILE A 209 6.16 -3.24 -17.22
C ILE A 209 6.29 -4.48 -18.09
N THR A 210 7.46 -4.65 -18.72
CA THR A 210 7.71 -5.79 -19.62
C THR A 210 8.03 -7.06 -18.81
N PRO A 211 7.95 -8.26 -19.42
CA PRO A 211 8.37 -9.51 -18.77
C PRO A 211 9.83 -9.45 -18.27
N GLU A 212 10.72 -8.82 -19.01
CA GLU A 212 12.12 -8.65 -18.63
C GLU A 212 12.28 -7.73 -17.43
N GLN A 213 11.55 -6.60 -17.41
CA GLN A 213 11.55 -5.67 -16.28
C GLN A 213 10.96 -6.30 -15.02
N SER A 214 9.85 -7.03 -15.13
CA SER A 214 9.28 -7.76 -13.98
C SER A 214 10.26 -8.82 -13.46
N ARG A 215 10.94 -9.55 -14.36
CA ARG A 215 11.96 -10.53 -13.98
C ARG A 215 13.13 -9.85 -13.27
N GLU A 216 13.63 -8.75 -13.79
CA GLU A 216 14.73 -8.01 -13.16
C GLU A 216 14.34 -7.48 -11.79
N LEU A 217 13.12 -6.96 -11.64
CA LEU A 217 12.62 -6.47 -10.36
C LEU A 217 12.47 -7.62 -9.34
N TYR A 218 11.95 -8.78 -9.78
CA TYR A 218 11.88 -9.99 -8.97
C TYR A 218 13.27 -10.44 -8.50
N ASP A 219 14.22 -10.55 -9.42
CA ASP A 219 15.58 -10.99 -9.15
C ASP A 219 16.32 -9.99 -8.23
N LEU A 220 16.08 -8.68 -8.39
CA LEU A 220 16.59 -7.66 -7.48
C LEU A 220 16.12 -7.91 -6.05
N VAL A 221 14.81 -8.08 -5.84
CA VAL A 221 14.25 -8.35 -4.51
C VAL A 221 14.89 -9.60 -3.91
N LYS A 222 14.95 -10.70 -4.68
CA LYS A 222 15.52 -11.97 -4.21
C LYS A 222 17.02 -11.89 -3.95
N SER A 223 17.76 -11.08 -4.69
CA SER A 223 19.20 -10.88 -4.46
C SER A 223 19.49 -10.12 -3.17
N LEU A 224 18.63 -9.18 -2.78
CA LEU A 224 18.78 -8.36 -1.58
C LEU A 224 18.18 -9.02 -0.34
N GLN A 225 16.99 -9.56 -0.48
CA GLN A 225 16.27 -10.26 0.58
C GLN A 225 15.64 -11.56 0.05
N PRO A 226 16.38 -12.68 0.05
CA PRO A 226 15.92 -13.95 -0.54
C PRO A 226 14.57 -14.44 0.01
N ASN A 227 14.26 -14.09 1.26
CA ASN A 227 13.05 -14.54 1.96
C ASN A 227 11.87 -13.57 1.82
N CYS A 228 12.08 -12.37 1.28
CA CYS A 228 10.99 -11.42 1.04
C CYS A 228 10.00 -12.00 0.02
N LEU A 229 8.72 -12.08 0.37
CA LEU A 229 7.67 -12.53 -0.53
C LEU A 229 7.25 -11.40 -1.48
N ILE A 230 6.91 -11.75 -2.70
CA ILE A 230 6.52 -10.84 -3.76
C ILE A 230 5.11 -11.19 -4.22
N ASN A 231 4.20 -10.22 -4.26
CA ASN A 231 2.85 -10.45 -4.74
C ASN A 231 2.78 -10.58 -6.28
N SER A 232 1.68 -11.16 -6.77
CA SER A 232 1.44 -11.36 -8.22
C SER A 232 1.32 -10.04 -9.00
N ARG A 233 1.07 -8.92 -8.33
CA ARG A 233 0.98 -7.60 -9.00
C ARG A 233 2.34 -7.03 -9.41
N ILE A 234 3.45 -7.76 -9.23
CA ILE A 234 4.69 -7.49 -9.96
C ILE A 234 4.51 -7.64 -11.47
N GLY A 235 3.49 -8.41 -11.89
CA GLY A 235 3.10 -8.58 -13.27
C GLY A 235 3.75 -9.75 -13.99
N ASN A 236 3.31 -9.99 -15.23
CA ASN A 236 3.87 -10.96 -16.17
C ASN A 236 3.94 -12.41 -15.62
N GLY A 237 2.97 -12.78 -14.77
CA GLY A 237 2.87 -14.12 -14.19
C GLY A 237 3.93 -14.45 -13.13
N LEU A 238 4.62 -13.45 -12.60
CA LEU A 238 5.59 -13.60 -11.52
C LEU A 238 4.95 -13.33 -10.16
N GLY A 239 5.63 -13.76 -9.10
CA GLY A 239 5.23 -13.56 -7.71
C GLY A 239 5.37 -14.84 -6.91
N ASP A 240 5.44 -14.71 -5.58
CA ASP A 240 5.48 -15.83 -4.64
C ASP A 240 4.08 -16.15 -4.10
N TYR A 241 3.16 -15.19 -4.16
CA TYR A 241 1.78 -15.33 -3.74
C TYR A 241 0.83 -14.51 -4.64
N THR A 242 -0.43 -14.91 -4.68
CA THR A 242 -1.47 -14.22 -5.44
C THR A 242 -2.15 -13.17 -4.57
N SER A 243 -2.17 -11.92 -5.02
CA SER A 243 -3.09 -10.90 -4.51
C SER A 243 -4.36 -10.94 -5.34
N MET A 244 -5.50 -11.11 -4.67
CA MET A 244 -6.83 -11.02 -5.31
C MET A 244 -7.10 -9.59 -5.80
N GLY A 245 -8.18 -9.41 -6.53
CA GLY A 245 -8.69 -8.08 -6.86
C GLY A 245 -9.10 -7.30 -5.61
N ASP A 246 -9.18 -5.97 -5.76
CA ASP A 246 -9.53 -5.07 -4.67
C ASP A 246 -10.95 -5.37 -4.15
N ASN A 247 -11.07 -5.59 -2.84
CA ASN A 247 -12.30 -6.01 -2.16
C ASN A 247 -12.92 -7.31 -2.71
N GLU A 248 -12.17 -8.11 -3.42
CA GLU A 248 -12.60 -9.41 -3.91
C GLU A 248 -12.55 -10.46 -2.79
N ILE A 249 -13.68 -11.10 -2.55
CA ILE A 249 -13.85 -12.16 -1.56
C ILE A 249 -14.16 -13.46 -2.32
N PRO A 250 -13.15 -14.33 -2.55
CA PRO A 250 -13.37 -15.56 -3.31
C PRO A 250 -14.20 -16.59 -2.51
N ASP A 251 -15.05 -17.34 -3.22
CA ASP A 251 -15.80 -18.46 -2.66
C ASP A 251 -15.09 -19.80 -2.82
N GLU A 252 -14.08 -19.89 -3.70
CA GLU A 252 -13.34 -21.11 -3.96
C GLU A 252 -12.31 -21.40 -2.85
N TYR A 253 -11.99 -22.68 -2.70
CA TYR A 253 -10.94 -23.14 -1.79
C TYR A 253 -9.57 -23.02 -2.45
N MET A 254 -8.64 -22.28 -1.82
CA MET A 254 -7.35 -21.91 -2.39
C MET A 254 -6.14 -22.38 -1.55
N ALA A 255 -6.30 -23.43 -0.75
CA ALA A 255 -5.27 -23.85 0.21
C ALA A 255 -3.97 -24.38 -0.39
N ASP A 256 -3.96 -24.71 -1.69
CA ASP A 256 -2.77 -25.22 -2.38
C ASP A 256 -1.86 -24.11 -2.91
N VAL A 257 -2.30 -22.84 -2.82
CA VAL A 257 -1.56 -21.66 -3.23
C VAL A 257 -1.51 -20.64 -2.10
N LEU A 258 -0.52 -19.75 -2.13
CA LEU A 258 -0.48 -18.62 -1.20
C LEU A 258 -1.32 -17.49 -1.79
N VAL A 259 -2.35 -17.07 -1.06
CA VAL A 259 -3.31 -16.08 -1.52
C VAL A 259 -3.63 -15.05 -0.44
N GLU A 260 -3.83 -13.82 -0.85
CA GLU A 260 -4.22 -12.71 -0.02
C GLU A 260 -5.36 -11.93 -0.68
N SER A 261 -6.35 -11.52 0.09
CA SER A 261 -7.44 -10.65 -0.33
C SER A 261 -7.31 -9.29 0.36
N PRO A 262 -6.88 -8.24 -0.38
CA PRO A 262 -6.84 -6.89 0.14
C PRO A 262 -8.23 -6.27 0.12
N THR A 263 -8.67 -5.75 1.26
CA THR A 263 -9.98 -5.09 1.39
C THR A 263 -9.88 -3.82 2.22
N THR A 264 -10.84 -2.93 2.05
CA THR A 264 -10.97 -1.71 2.84
C THR A 264 -11.87 -1.91 4.04
N LEU A 265 -11.63 -1.19 5.15
CA LEU A 265 -12.52 -1.19 6.31
C LEU A 265 -13.79 -0.37 6.06
N ASN A 266 -13.71 0.63 5.19
CA ASN A 266 -14.80 1.46 4.68
C ASN A 266 -14.87 1.35 3.13
N HIS A 267 -15.16 2.42 2.36
CA HIS A 267 -15.18 2.41 0.89
C HIS A 267 -13.88 2.87 0.23
N THR A 268 -12.89 3.36 0.97
CA THR A 268 -11.69 3.98 0.43
C THR A 268 -10.42 3.36 1.00
N TRP A 269 -9.30 3.41 0.25
CA TRP A 269 -8.00 3.01 0.76
C TRP A 269 -7.36 4.18 1.52
N GLY A 270 -7.20 5.34 0.89
CA GLY A 270 -6.77 6.57 1.52
C GLY A 270 -7.92 7.30 2.22
N PHE A 271 -7.61 8.09 3.24
CA PHE A 271 -8.59 8.77 4.08
C PHE A 271 -9.50 9.73 3.29
N LYS A 272 -10.81 9.61 3.53
CA LYS A 272 -11.85 10.58 3.13
C LYS A 272 -12.67 10.95 4.35
N TYR A 273 -12.79 12.25 4.65
CA TYR A 273 -13.45 12.70 5.89
C TYR A 273 -14.96 12.43 5.93
N TYR A 274 -15.57 12.19 4.77
CA TYR A 274 -17.02 11.95 4.64
C TYR A 274 -17.36 10.49 4.30
N ASP A 275 -16.37 9.59 4.31
CA ASP A 275 -16.61 8.15 4.15
C ASP A 275 -16.87 7.53 5.51
N ASP A 276 -18.14 7.29 5.81
CA ASP A 276 -18.66 6.81 7.09
C ASP A 276 -19.33 5.42 7.01
N ASP A 277 -19.25 4.75 5.86
CA ASP A 277 -19.78 3.38 5.68
C ASP A 277 -18.77 2.32 6.14
N TRP A 278 -18.61 2.23 7.44
CA TRP A 278 -17.68 1.30 8.07
C TRP A 278 -18.25 -0.12 8.16
N LYS A 279 -17.41 -1.12 7.85
CA LYS A 279 -17.68 -2.51 8.20
C LYS A 279 -17.61 -2.64 9.72
N ASP A 280 -18.68 -3.10 10.37
CA ASP A 280 -18.65 -3.40 11.79
C ASP A 280 -17.73 -4.60 12.11
N ALA A 281 -17.41 -4.78 13.39
CA ALA A 281 -16.52 -5.85 13.84
C ALA A 281 -17.05 -7.26 13.47
N GLU A 282 -18.36 -7.46 13.48
CA GLU A 282 -19.00 -8.72 13.08
C GLU A 282 -18.78 -9.02 11.60
N LYS A 283 -18.93 -8.01 10.73
CA LYS A 283 -18.66 -8.13 9.30
C LYS A 283 -17.19 -8.43 9.02
N VAL A 284 -16.28 -7.73 9.71
CA VAL A 284 -14.82 -7.99 9.61
C VAL A 284 -14.51 -9.44 9.98
N LEU A 285 -15.04 -9.92 11.11
CA LEU A 285 -14.81 -11.29 11.57
C LEU A 285 -15.44 -12.34 10.66
N ARG A 286 -16.63 -12.09 10.11
CA ARG A 286 -17.26 -12.98 9.11
C ARG A 286 -16.40 -13.10 7.86
N ILE A 287 -15.88 -11.98 7.32
CA ILE A 287 -15.00 -11.97 6.14
C ILE A 287 -13.70 -12.71 6.48
N LYS A 288 -13.05 -12.40 7.62
CA LYS A 288 -11.84 -13.07 8.08
C LYS A 288 -12.04 -14.58 8.12
N LYS A 289 -13.11 -15.04 8.78
CA LYS A 289 -13.43 -16.48 8.89
C LYS A 289 -13.62 -17.11 7.51
N HIS A 290 -14.44 -16.49 6.66
CA HIS A 290 -14.73 -16.96 5.30
C HIS A 290 -13.45 -17.13 4.47
N LEU A 291 -12.58 -16.13 4.46
CA LEU A 291 -11.30 -16.16 3.74
C LEU A 291 -10.35 -17.21 4.31
N ASN A 292 -10.18 -17.24 5.64
CA ASN A 292 -9.23 -18.16 6.28
C ASN A 292 -9.63 -19.65 6.14
N GLU A 293 -10.93 -19.96 6.14
CA GLU A 293 -11.43 -21.30 5.85
C GLU A 293 -11.10 -21.76 4.42
N ARG A 294 -10.87 -20.81 3.51
CA ARG A 294 -10.50 -21.05 2.10
C ARG A 294 -8.99 -20.98 1.83
N GLY A 295 -8.20 -20.78 2.88
CA GLY A 295 -6.73 -20.67 2.77
C GLY A 295 -6.25 -19.30 2.30
N VAL A 296 -7.09 -18.27 2.37
CA VAL A 296 -6.79 -16.90 1.94
C VAL A 296 -6.50 -16.02 3.15
N ASN A 297 -5.42 -15.24 3.10
CA ASN A 297 -5.12 -14.21 4.08
C ASN A 297 -6.02 -12.98 3.87
N TYR A 298 -6.48 -12.40 4.98
CA TYR A 298 -7.24 -11.17 4.98
C TYR A 298 -6.33 -9.97 5.22
N LEU A 299 -6.11 -9.14 4.20
CA LEU A 299 -5.34 -7.90 4.33
C LEU A 299 -6.32 -6.72 4.42
N LEU A 300 -6.55 -6.23 5.65
CA LEU A 300 -7.53 -5.17 5.93
C LEU A 300 -6.89 -3.80 5.94
N ASN A 301 -7.35 -2.91 5.07
CA ASN A 301 -6.80 -1.56 4.95
C ASN A 301 -7.48 -0.55 5.88
N VAL A 302 -6.67 0.33 6.45
CA VAL A 302 -7.08 1.54 7.16
C VAL A 302 -6.31 2.74 6.61
N GLY A 303 -7.01 3.83 6.29
CA GLY A 303 -6.41 5.08 5.84
C GLY A 303 -6.33 6.10 6.99
N PRO A 304 -5.13 6.45 7.49
CA PRO A 304 -4.96 7.48 8.50
C PRO A 304 -5.28 8.88 7.97
N ASP A 305 -5.69 9.78 8.87
CA ASP A 305 -5.88 11.19 8.57
C ASP A 305 -4.54 11.94 8.34
N SER A 306 -4.61 13.18 7.91
CA SER A 306 -3.41 14.01 7.65
C SER A 306 -2.61 14.37 8.90
N LEU A 307 -3.16 14.16 10.08
CA LEU A 307 -2.49 14.37 11.36
C LEU A 307 -1.81 13.11 11.90
N GLY A 308 -1.91 11.98 11.18
CA GLY A 308 -1.29 10.72 11.57
C GLY A 308 -2.12 9.88 12.54
N ARG A 309 -3.44 10.06 12.55
CA ARG A 309 -4.34 9.29 13.41
C ARG A 309 -5.17 8.31 12.58
N PHE A 310 -5.39 7.14 13.10
CA PHE A 310 -6.49 6.32 12.58
C PHE A 310 -7.83 6.98 12.91
N PRO A 311 -8.83 6.97 12.01
CA PRO A 311 -10.18 7.41 12.32
C PRO A 311 -10.74 6.70 13.54
N VAL A 312 -11.44 7.45 14.40
CA VAL A 312 -12.02 6.91 15.65
C VAL A 312 -12.86 5.65 15.40
N PRO A 313 -13.79 5.63 14.41
CA PRO A 313 -14.54 4.41 14.11
C PRO A 313 -13.65 3.21 13.76
N ALA A 314 -12.58 3.42 13.01
CA ALA A 314 -11.64 2.35 12.66
C ALA A 314 -10.96 1.77 13.92
N MET A 315 -10.50 2.64 14.82
CA MET A 315 -9.89 2.20 16.08
C MET A 315 -10.86 1.40 16.97
N GLU A 316 -12.11 1.86 17.08
CA GLU A 316 -13.16 1.18 17.87
C GLU A 316 -13.47 -0.19 17.29
N ILE A 317 -13.66 -0.29 15.97
CA ILE A 317 -13.91 -1.56 15.27
C ILE A 317 -12.74 -2.53 15.47
N LEU A 318 -11.50 -2.08 15.29
CA LEU A 318 -10.33 -2.94 15.42
C LEU A 318 -10.16 -3.44 16.86
N ARG A 319 -10.40 -2.60 17.88
CA ARG A 319 -10.39 -3.02 19.28
C ARG A 319 -11.49 -4.06 19.57
N GLU A 320 -12.69 -3.85 19.02
CA GLU A 320 -13.78 -4.82 19.17
C GLU A 320 -13.45 -6.15 18.48
N VAL A 321 -12.87 -6.13 17.30
CA VAL A 321 -12.37 -7.33 16.59
C VAL A 321 -11.40 -8.11 17.50
N GLY A 322 -10.43 -7.43 18.09
CA GLY A 322 -9.47 -8.04 19.00
C GLY A 322 -10.10 -8.66 20.24
N GLN A 323 -11.01 -7.91 20.90
CA GLN A 323 -11.73 -8.42 22.08
C GLN A 323 -12.55 -9.67 21.77
N LYS A 324 -13.26 -9.68 20.63
CA LYS A 324 -14.06 -10.84 20.22
C LYS A 324 -13.17 -12.05 19.88
N CYS A 325 -12.00 -11.83 19.25
CA CYS A 325 -11.03 -12.88 18.99
C CYS A 325 -10.48 -13.49 20.28
N GLN A 326 -10.10 -12.68 21.27
CA GLN A 326 -9.60 -13.16 22.56
C GLN A 326 -10.67 -13.93 23.35
N ASN A 327 -11.90 -13.48 23.36
CA ASN A 327 -13.01 -14.12 24.08
C ASN A 327 -13.44 -15.44 23.43
N ALA A 328 -13.26 -15.59 22.13
CA ALA A 328 -13.61 -16.82 21.43
C ALA A 328 -12.60 -17.96 21.65
N LEU A 329 -11.43 -17.70 22.28
CA LEU A 329 -10.31 -18.64 22.53
C LEU A 329 -9.83 -19.40 21.28
N ASN A 330 -10.40 -19.12 20.12
CA ASN A 330 -10.20 -19.86 18.87
C ASN A 330 -10.56 -19.03 17.64
N CYS A 331 -10.16 -17.78 17.52
CA CYS A 331 -10.29 -17.07 16.25
C CYS A 331 -9.18 -17.42 15.26
#